data_db906f4f2f4fd6c1c3fdb9e953ea837e
#
_entry.id   db906f4f2f4fd6c1c3fdb9e953ea837e
#
_cell.length_a   1.000
_cell.length_b   1.000
_cell.length_c   1.000
_cell.angle_alpha   90.00
_cell.angle_beta   90.00
_cell.angle_gamma   90.00
#
_symmetry.space_group_name_H-M   'P 1'
#
loop_
_entity.id
_entity.type
_entity.pdbx_description
1 polymer ?
#
loop_
_entity_poly.entity_id
_entity_poly.type
_entity_poly.pdbx_seq_one_letter_code
_entity_poly.pdbx_strand_id
1 'polypeptide(L)'
;MEPKIDENKINEWKQLILNNPKRLQEEEMVIKKYGAMFHPINLDNLTKEGFKSFLLLKNNKHWEGIHRQGNMITADMDKLKKALKVLLDERRSIKERLDFLFPPNKLNYIKGLGRAIVTPVLLVVYPNKYGVYNSKSEEGLKKLGLLPHLKGKSFAEKYIEVNRILNELASKYRVTLWQLDEIVGWIALGHPPINTTENENIEALAETEEEKLESCEDFGLESHLEDFLIENWEKLTLGENYSILEEDGDIVGQQYVTPIGRIDILAKSKDGREWLVIELKKGRSSDQVVGQLLRYIGWIKKEKAKEKEKVRGLIIAREKDEKLKYALETVTNIKLMTYSVSFKLQRGN
;
A
#
# COMPACT_ATOMS: atom_id res chain seq x y z
N MET A 1 4.26 2.80 28.12
CA MET A 1 4.70 4.00 27.36
C MET A 1 5.86 3.57 26.48
N GLU A 2 5.68 3.55 25.18
CA GLU A 2 6.81 3.39 24.26
C GLU A 2 7.74 4.60 24.42
N PRO A 3 9.07 4.40 24.39
CA PRO A 3 10.00 5.51 24.52
C PRO A 3 9.79 6.51 23.39
N LYS A 4 9.56 7.78 23.72
CA LYS A 4 9.58 8.87 22.74
C LYS A 4 10.94 8.82 22.03
N ILE A 5 10.92 8.81 20.70
CA ILE A 5 12.16 8.82 19.92
C ILE A 5 12.92 10.10 20.25
N ASP A 6 14.16 9.94 20.69
CA ASP A 6 15.05 11.03 21.10
C ASP A 6 15.37 11.93 19.88
N GLU A 7 15.37 13.26 20.08
CA GLU A 7 15.77 14.24 19.07
C GLU A 7 17.18 14.00 18.53
N ASN A 8 18.07 13.45 19.34
CA ASN A 8 19.43 13.06 18.93
C ASN A 8 19.40 12.01 17.83
N LYS A 9 18.50 11.04 17.93
CA LYS A 9 18.33 9.97 16.93
C LYS A 9 17.82 10.52 15.59
N ILE A 10 16.91 11.48 15.62
CA ILE A 10 16.43 12.14 14.39
C ILE A 10 17.57 12.92 13.72
N ASN A 11 18.39 13.61 14.49
CA ASN A 11 19.56 14.32 13.99
C ASN A 11 20.63 13.36 13.42
N GLU A 12 20.86 12.21 14.05
CA GLU A 12 21.72 11.16 13.52
C GLU A 12 21.21 10.66 12.15
N TRP A 13 19.95 10.32 12.06
CA TRP A 13 19.33 9.84 10.80
C TRP A 13 19.33 10.88 9.70
N LYS A 14 19.11 12.16 10.05
CA LYS A 14 19.32 13.28 9.12
C LYS A 14 20.75 13.26 8.55
N GLN A 15 21.76 13.07 9.39
CA GLN A 15 23.15 13.02 8.91
C GLN A 15 23.40 11.83 7.98
N LEU A 16 22.76 10.68 8.23
CA LEU A 16 22.85 9.52 7.33
C LEU A 16 22.31 9.84 5.92
N ILE A 17 21.29 10.68 5.80
CA ILE A 17 20.75 11.12 4.51
C ILE A 17 21.67 12.16 3.88
N LEU A 18 22.00 13.23 4.61
CA LEU A 18 22.76 14.37 4.08
C LEU A 18 24.20 14.01 3.68
N ASN A 19 24.79 13.01 4.35
CA ASN A 19 26.13 12.51 4.03
C ASN A 19 26.13 11.41 2.96
N ASN A 20 24.98 11.07 2.37
CA ASN A 20 24.86 10.07 1.32
C ASN A 20 24.59 10.73 -0.04
N PRO A 21 25.64 10.96 -0.89
CA PRO A 21 25.45 11.64 -2.18
C PRO A 21 24.49 10.91 -3.11
N LYS A 22 24.40 9.57 -3.04
CA LYS A 22 23.48 8.79 -3.85
C LYS A 22 22.02 9.13 -3.52
N ARG A 23 21.67 9.25 -2.23
CA ARG A 23 20.31 9.62 -1.80
C ARG A 23 19.92 11.03 -2.27
N LEU A 24 20.84 11.97 -2.15
CA LEU A 24 20.61 13.36 -2.61
C LEU A 24 20.42 13.41 -4.13
N GLN A 25 21.21 12.64 -4.88
CA GLN A 25 21.07 12.52 -6.33
C GLN A 25 19.74 11.86 -6.74
N GLU A 26 19.31 10.82 -6.00
CA GLU A 26 18.03 10.14 -6.23
C GLU A 26 16.85 11.10 -6.00
N GLU A 27 16.88 11.89 -4.92
CA GLU A 27 15.89 12.94 -4.63
C GLU A 27 15.78 13.93 -5.81
N GLU A 28 16.91 14.52 -6.22
CA GLU A 28 16.94 15.49 -7.32
C GLU A 28 16.42 14.89 -8.63
N MET A 29 16.87 13.68 -8.97
CA MET A 29 16.48 13.01 -10.20
C MET A 29 14.99 12.70 -10.23
N VAL A 30 14.43 12.18 -9.13
CA VAL A 30 13.01 11.81 -9.06
C VAL A 30 12.12 13.03 -9.09
N ILE A 31 12.42 14.06 -8.30
CA ILE A 31 11.68 15.32 -8.28
C ILE A 31 11.71 15.99 -9.65
N LYS A 32 12.88 16.09 -10.30
CA LYS A 32 13.03 16.68 -11.63
C LYS A 32 12.23 15.91 -12.68
N LYS A 33 12.39 14.59 -12.74
CA LYS A 33 11.74 13.74 -13.75
C LYS A 33 10.22 13.74 -13.61
N TYR A 34 9.73 13.43 -12.42
CA TYR A 34 8.29 13.25 -12.21
C TYR A 34 7.58 14.58 -11.92
N GLY A 35 8.26 15.55 -11.35
CA GLY A 35 7.76 16.91 -11.28
C GLY A 35 7.48 17.50 -12.66
N ALA A 36 8.38 17.29 -13.64
CA ALA A 36 8.13 17.67 -15.02
C ALA A 36 7.00 16.85 -15.67
N MET A 37 6.95 15.52 -15.44
CA MET A 37 5.91 14.67 -16.00
C MET A 37 4.50 15.06 -15.53
N PHE A 38 4.34 15.33 -14.24
CA PHE A 38 3.06 15.71 -13.64
C PHE A 38 2.80 17.21 -13.65
N HIS A 39 3.73 18.02 -14.14
CA HIS A 39 3.48 19.46 -14.24
C HIS A 39 2.17 19.74 -15.02
N PRO A 40 1.28 20.63 -14.55
CA PRO A 40 -0.05 20.85 -15.13
C PRO A 40 -0.07 21.01 -16.66
N ILE A 41 0.97 21.64 -17.24
CA ILE A 41 1.10 21.86 -18.69
C ILE A 41 1.31 20.53 -19.44
N ASN A 42 1.90 19.51 -18.82
CA ASN A 42 2.28 18.25 -19.45
C ASN A 42 1.24 17.13 -19.25
N LEU A 43 0.21 17.35 -18.43
CA LEU A 43 -0.77 16.30 -18.07
C LEU A 43 -1.55 15.77 -19.29
N ASP A 44 -1.76 16.56 -20.33
CA ASP A 44 -2.43 16.09 -21.54
C ASP A 44 -1.61 15.03 -22.28
N ASN A 45 -0.28 15.08 -22.16
CA ASN A 45 0.66 14.14 -22.73
C ASN A 45 0.95 12.93 -21.81
N LEU A 46 0.37 12.87 -20.61
CA LEU A 46 0.60 11.77 -19.68
C LEU A 46 0.07 10.46 -20.28
N THR A 47 0.95 9.47 -20.42
CA THR A 47 0.61 8.13 -20.88
C THR A 47 0.38 7.17 -19.70
N LYS A 48 -0.28 6.05 -19.98
CA LYS A 48 -0.48 4.96 -19.03
C LYS A 48 0.86 4.42 -18.50
N GLU A 49 1.80 4.21 -19.40
CA GLU A 49 3.14 3.71 -19.10
C GLU A 49 3.93 4.73 -18.28
N GLY A 50 3.81 6.02 -18.62
CA GLY A 50 4.42 7.11 -17.87
C GLY A 50 3.94 7.14 -16.43
N PHE A 51 2.62 7.12 -16.19
CA PHE A 51 2.07 7.08 -14.85
C PHE A 51 2.50 5.82 -14.09
N LYS A 52 2.39 4.64 -14.70
CA LYS A 52 2.84 3.38 -14.09
C LYS A 52 4.33 3.40 -13.77
N SER A 53 5.16 4.04 -14.58
CA SER A 53 6.60 4.15 -14.31
C SER A 53 6.91 4.85 -12.99
N PHE A 54 6.11 5.86 -12.63
CA PHE A 54 6.21 6.55 -11.35
C PHE A 54 5.94 5.64 -10.15
N LEU A 55 5.02 4.70 -10.31
CA LEU A 55 4.62 3.81 -9.22
C LEU A 55 5.66 2.72 -8.90
N LEU A 56 6.64 2.47 -9.78
CA LEU A 56 7.67 1.45 -9.58
C LEU A 56 8.77 1.95 -8.64
N LEU A 57 9.07 1.20 -7.58
CA LEU A 57 10.11 1.54 -6.60
C LEU A 57 11.46 1.83 -7.26
N LYS A 58 11.87 1.00 -8.25
CA LYS A 58 13.13 1.22 -9.00
C LYS A 58 13.24 2.59 -9.67
N ASN A 59 12.11 3.25 -9.92
CA ASN A 59 12.04 4.55 -10.58
C ASN A 59 11.77 5.69 -9.60
N ASN A 60 10.89 5.48 -8.60
CA ASN A 60 10.55 6.50 -7.62
C ASN A 60 11.52 6.53 -6.42
N LYS A 61 12.28 5.43 -6.19
CA LYS A 61 13.32 5.28 -5.16
C LYS A 61 12.87 5.41 -3.71
N HIS A 62 11.56 5.53 -3.44
CA HIS A 62 11.09 5.94 -2.14
C HIS A 62 9.81 5.20 -1.67
N TRP A 63 8.81 5.00 -2.54
CA TRP A 63 7.51 4.45 -2.16
C TRP A 63 7.31 3.03 -2.70
N GLU A 64 7.24 2.09 -1.76
CA GLU A 64 7.01 0.68 -2.05
C GLU A 64 5.52 0.35 -2.20
N GLY A 65 5.21 -0.68 -2.98
CA GLY A 65 3.86 -1.28 -3.05
C GLY A 65 2.82 -0.50 -3.82
N ILE A 66 3.05 0.78 -4.14
CA ILE A 66 2.07 1.63 -4.86
C ILE A 66 1.86 1.22 -6.32
N HIS A 67 2.75 0.38 -6.89
CA HIS A 67 2.63 -0.11 -8.27
C HIS A 67 1.45 -1.07 -8.48
N ARG A 68 0.99 -1.74 -7.42
CA ARG A 68 -0.08 -2.75 -7.49
C ARG A 68 -1.39 -2.21 -8.02
N GLN A 69 -1.70 -0.93 -7.75
CA GLN A 69 -2.92 -0.27 -8.20
C GLN A 69 -2.82 0.34 -9.60
N GLY A 70 -1.65 0.26 -10.24
CA GLY A 70 -1.36 0.95 -11.51
C GLY A 70 -2.36 0.63 -12.63
N ASN A 71 -2.79 -0.63 -12.78
CA ASN A 71 -3.77 -1.02 -13.79
C ASN A 71 -5.16 -0.41 -13.55
N MET A 72 -5.64 -0.44 -12.30
CA MET A 72 -6.93 0.13 -11.92
C MET A 72 -6.97 1.64 -12.12
N ILE A 73 -5.93 2.33 -11.64
CA ILE A 73 -5.84 3.79 -11.74
C ILE A 73 -5.82 4.25 -13.19
N THR A 74 -5.09 3.53 -14.05
CA THR A 74 -4.90 3.87 -15.46
C THR A 74 -5.95 3.24 -16.40
N ALA A 75 -6.99 2.60 -15.86
CA ALA A 75 -8.07 2.01 -16.65
C ALA A 75 -8.84 3.08 -17.45
N ASP A 76 -8.97 4.28 -16.89
CA ASP A 76 -9.58 5.46 -17.54
C ASP A 76 -8.60 6.64 -17.43
N MET A 77 -7.81 6.84 -18.48
CA MET A 77 -6.79 7.89 -18.52
C MET A 77 -7.38 9.30 -18.58
N ASP A 78 -8.54 9.49 -19.17
CA ASP A 78 -9.17 10.81 -19.24
C ASP A 78 -9.67 11.23 -17.87
N LYS A 79 -10.26 10.30 -17.14
CA LYS A 79 -10.65 10.51 -15.73
C LYS A 79 -9.44 10.79 -14.84
N LEU A 80 -8.34 10.04 -15.02
CA LEU A 80 -7.10 10.25 -14.28
C LEU A 80 -6.49 11.62 -14.57
N LYS A 81 -6.37 12.00 -15.85
CA LYS A 81 -5.85 13.32 -16.24
C LYS A 81 -6.70 14.45 -15.66
N LYS A 82 -8.03 14.33 -15.71
CA LYS A 82 -8.95 15.29 -15.09
C LYS A 82 -8.72 15.41 -13.58
N ALA A 83 -8.58 14.29 -12.89
CA ALA A 83 -8.32 14.28 -11.45
C ALA A 83 -6.98 14.95 -11.12
N LEU A 84 -5.90 14.62 -11.85
CA LEU A 84 -4.59 15.22 -11.66
C LEU A 84 -4.58 16.72 -11.99
N LYS A 85 -5.28 17.17 -13.03
CA LYS A 85 -5.44 18.61 -13.33
C LYS A 85 -6.09 19.36 -12.18
N VAL A 86 -7.09 18.79 -11.52
CA VAL A 86 -7.71 19.40 -10.34
C VAL A 86 -6.78 19.35 -9.14
N LEU A 87 -6.13 18.21 -8.89
CA LEU A 87 -5.19 18.03 -7.78
C LEU A 87 -4.06 19.07 -7.80
N LEU A 88 -3.56 19.38 -8.98
CA LEU A 88 -2.39 20.23 -9.19
C LEU A 88 -2.72 21.71 -9.53
N ASP A 89 -4.00 22.07 -9.48
CA ASP A 89 -4.43 23.47 -9.72
C ASP A 89 -4.30 24.32 -8.45
N GLU A 90 -3.16 24.97 -8.28
CA GLU A 90 -2.85 25.83 -7.12
C GLU A 90 -3.77 27.07 -6.97
N ARG A 91 -4.63 27.37 -7.95
CA ARG A 91 -5.66 28.42 -7.84
C ARG A 91 -6.81 28.01 -6.91
N ARG A 92 -6.94 26.71 -6.64
CA ARG A 92 -7.90 26.13 -5.70
C ARG A 92 -7.22 25.81 -4.37
N SER A 93 -7.94 25.91 -3.28
CA SER A 93 -7.44 25.44 -1.99
C SER A 93 -7.14 23.93 -2.03
N ILE A 94 -6.17 23.47 -1.24
CA ILE A 94 -5.88 22.02 -1.15
C ILE A 94 -7.09 21.22 -0.70
N LYS A 95 -7.96 21.81 0.14
CA LYS A 95 -9.21 21.17 0.57
C LYS A 95 -10.14 20.89 -0.62
N GLU A 96 -10.42 21.89 -1.44
CA GLU A 96 -11.28 21.72 -2.62
C GLU A 96 -10.74 20.69 -3.60
N ARG A 97 -9.41 20.66 -3.79
CA ARG A 97 -8.73 19.71 -4.67
C ARG A 97 -8.88 18.27 -4.18
N LEU A 98 -8.67 18.04 -2.89
CA LEU A 98 -8.78 16.71 -2.30
C LEU A 98 -10.24 16.27 -2.14
N ASP A 99 -11.16 17.16 -1.79
CA ASP A 99 -12.58 16.86 -1.73
C ASP A 99 -13.16 16.49 -3.12
N PHE A 100 -12.57 17.02 -4.20
CA PHE A 100 -12.91 16.61 -5.57
C PHE A 100 -12.49 15.16 -5.86
N LEU A 101 -11.30 14.73 -5.41
CA LEU A 101 -10.79 13.37 -5.63
C LEU A 101 -11.45 12.34 -4.68
N PHE A 102 -11.78 12.76 -3.48
CA PHE A 102 -12.33 11.89 -2.41
C PHE A 102 -13.73 12.35 -1.96
N PRO A 103 -14.69 12.48 -2.89
CA PRO A 103 -16.01 12.94 -2.53
C PRO A 103 -16.80 11.83 -1.79
N PRO A 104 -17.67 12.17 -0.84
CA PRO A 104 -18.50 11.19 -0.12
C PRO A 104 -19.37 10.32 -1.04
N ASN A 105 -19.84 10.90 -2.18
CA ASN A 105 -20.65 10.20 -3.17
C ASN A 105 -19.85 9.39 -4.20
N LYS A 106 -18.52 9.32 -4.08
CA LYS A 106 -17.59 8.64 -4.97
C LYS A 106 -17.68 9.03 -6.47
N LEU A 107 -18.24 10.17 -6.83
CA LEU A 107 -18.47 10.58 -8.23
C LEU A 107 -17.18 10.66 -9.06
N ASN A 108 -16.14 11.29 -8.51
CA ASN A 108 -14.83 11.45 -9.17
C ASN A 108 -13.80 10.43 -8.66
N TYR A 109 -14.21 9.52 -7.78
CA TYR A 109 -13.32 8.55 -7.15
C TYR A 109 -12.69 7.62 -8.20
N ILE A 110 -11.37 7.46 -8.11
CA ILE A 110 -10.60 6.50 -8.91
C ILE A 110 -10.08 5.44 -7.93
N LYS A 111 -10.56 4.20 -8.09
CA LYS A 111 -10.15 3.09 -7.23
C LYS A 111 -8.63 2.91 -7.26
N GLY A 112 -8.02 2.84 -6.09
CA GLY A 112 -6.57 2.71 -5.93
C GLY A 112 -5.78 4.02 -6.01
N LEU A 113 -6.37 5.14 -6.45
CA LEU A 113 -5.74 6.46 -6.40
C LEU A 113 -5.94 7.07 -5.00
N GLY A 114 -5.31 6.48 -4.00
CA GLY A 114 -5.42 6.89 -2.62
C GLY A 114 -4.35 7.86 -2.16
N ARG A 115 -4.31 8.10 -0.84
CA ARG A 115 -3.39 9.05 -0.21
C ARG A 115 -1.92 8.71 -0.46
N ALA A 116 -1.57 7.42 -0.52
CA ALA A 116 -0.20 6.94 -0.75
C ALA A 116 0.30 7.19 -2.18
N ILE A 117 -0.55 7.64 -3.11
CA ILE A 117 -0.18 8.02 -4.48
C ILE A 117 -0.40 9.52 -4.69
N VAL A 118 -1.52 10.06 -4.23
CA VAL A 118 -1.87 11.47 -4.40
C VAL A 118 -0.86 12.39 -3.72
N THR A 119 -0.41 12.06 -2.50
CA THR A 119 0.52 12.92 -1.76
C THR A 119 1.95 12.86 -2.29
N PRO A 120 2.51 11.71 -2.73
CA PRO A 120 3.74 11.68 -3.55
C PRO A 120 3.68 12.49 -4.84
N VAL A 121 2.55 12.47 -5.58
CA VAL A 121 2.39 13.31 -6.77
C VAL A 121 2.46 14.81 -6.40
N LEU A 122 1.81 15.21 -5.30
CA LEU A 122 1.91 16.57 -4.79
C LEU A 122 3.35 16.94 -4.40
N LEU A 123 4.07 16.04 -3.72
CA LEU A 123 5.46 16.25 -3.32
C LEU A 123 6.36 16.47 -4.53
N VAL A 124 6.32 15.62 -5.55
CA VAL A 124 7.25 15.74 -6.69
C VAL A 124 6.98 16.98 -7.55
N VAL A 125 5.73 17.49 -7.56
CA VAL A 125 5.38 18.72 -8.29
C VAL A 125 5.65 19.98 -7.46
N TYR A 126 5.40 19.92 -6.16
CA TYR A 126 5.54 21.05 -5.23
C TYR A 126 6.36 20.66 -3.99
N PRO A 127 7.66 20.36 -4.16
CA PRO A 127 8.49 19.70 -3.13
C PRO A 127 8.70 20.53 -1.85
N ASN A 128 8.47 21.83 -1.94
CA ASN A 128 8.60 22.76 -0.80
C ASN A 128 7.25 23.04 -0.10
N LYS A 129 6.16 22.38 -0.51
CA LYS A 129 4.82 22.72 -0.03
C LYS A 129 4.05 21.54 0.53
N TYR A 130 4.14 20.36 -0.10
CA TYR A 130 3.34 19.21 0.23
C TYR A 130 4.18 18.02 0.61
N GLY A 131 4.00 17.55 1.85
CA GLY A 131 4.63 16.33 2.34
C GLY A 131 3.79 15.09 2.02
N VAL A 132 4.38 13.91 2.16
CA VAL A 132 3.71 12.63 1.95
C VAL A 132 2.94 12.22 3.19
N TYR A 133 1.68 11.82 2.98
CA TYR A 133 0.84 11.24 4.01
C TYR A 133 0.39 9.83 3.60
N ASN A 134 1.01 8.84 4.20
CA ASN A 134 0.71 7.42 4.02
C ASN A 134 0.71 6.69 5.37
N SER A 135 0.58 5.38 5.38
CA SER A 135 0.59 4.60 6.63
C SER A 135 1.92 4.70 7.41
N LYS A 136 3.06 4.80 6.71
CA LYS A 136 4.38 4.95 7.37
C LYS A 136 4.50 6.32 8.02
N SER A 137 4.11 7.40 7.33
CA SER A 137 4.14 8.75 7.91
C SER A 137 3.16 8.90 9.08
N GLU A 138 1.99 8.27 8.99
CA GLU A 138 1.01 8.24 10.09
C GLU A 138 1.59 7.55 11.34
N GLU A 139 2.17 6.36 11.18
CA GLU A 139 2.79 5.62 12.29
C GLU A 139 4.01 6.36 12.86
N GLY A 140 4.84 6.95 12.01
CA GLY A 140 5.99 7.75 12.44
C GLY A 140 5.57 8.96 13.27
N LEU A 141 4.56 9.72 12.82
CA LEU A 141 4.01 10.84 13.58
C LEU A 141 3.37 10.39 14.90
N LYS A 142 2.73 9.22 14.93
CA LYS A 142 2.17 8.63 16.15
C LYS A 142 3.27 8.29 17.15
N LYS A 143 4.38 7.68 16.73
CA LYS A 143 5.55 7.39 17.58
C LYS A 143 6.22 8.64 18.11
N LEU A 144 6.19 9.73 17.37
CA LEU A 144 6.64 11.05 17.81
C LEU A 144 5.66 11.71 18.81
N GLY A 145 4.44 11.20 18.95
CA GLY A 145 3.38 11.83 19.72
C GLY A 145 2.84 13.11 19.07
N LEU A 146 3.01 13.24 17.74
CA LEU A 146 2.61 14.41 16.95
C LEU A 146 1.43 14.15 16.04
N LEU A 147 0.92 12.91 15.98
CA LEU A 147 -0.24 12.61 15.15
C LEU A 147 -1.48 13.33 15.70
N PRO A 148 -2.14 14.18 14.91
CA PRO A 148 -3.33 14.90 15.37
C PRO A 148 -4.53 13.96 15.50
N HIS A 149 -5.62 14.44 16.12
CA HIS A 149 -6.86 13.66 16.19
C HIS A 149 -7.54 13.65 14.83
N LEU A 150 -7.51 12.49 14.13
CA LEU A 150 -7.98 12.34 12.74
C LEU A 150 -9.36 11.69 12.63
N LYS A 151 -9.90 11.16 13.73
CA LYS A 151 -11.19 10.45 13.71
C LYS A 151 -12.34 11.36 13.31
N GLY A 152 -13.14 10.93 12.34
CA GLY A 152 -14.33 11.68 11.87
C GLY A 152 -14.04 12.77 10.86
N LYS A 153 -12.76 13.02 10.50
CA LYS A 153 -12.37 14.02 9.51
C LYS A 153 -12.34 13.43 8.10
N SER A 154 -12.65 14.26 7.10
CA SER A 154 -12.42 13.92 5.69
C SER A 154 -10.92 13.78 5.41
N PHE A 155 -10.55 13.12 4.29
CA PHE A 155 -9.14 13.01 3.91
C PHE A 155 -8.50 14.40 3.73
N ALA A 156 -9.21 15.35 3.14
CA ALA A 156 -8.71 16.71 2.97
C ALA A 156 -8.38 17.39 4.31
N GLU A 157 -9.27 17.25 5.30
CA GLU A 157 -9.06 17.81 6.65
C GLU A 157 -7.88 17.13 7.37
N LYS A 158 -7.77 15.80 7.25
CA LYS A 158 -6.62 15.05 7.78
C LYS A 158 -5.31 15.53 7.15
N TYR A 159 -5.28 15.63 5.83
CA TYR A 159 -4.08 16.01 5.10
C TYR A 159 -3.61 17.43 5.42
N ILE A 160 -4.52 18.39 5.55
CA ILE A 160 -4.17 19.77 5.91
C ILE A 160 -3.42 19.80 7.26
N GLU A 161 -3.93 19.10 8.27
CA GLU A 161 -3.31 19.07 9.58
C GLU A 161 -1.97 18.34 9.56
N VAL A 162 -1.91 17.19 8.92
CA VAL A 162 -0.67 16.40 8.80
C VAL A 162 0.38 17.18 8.01
N ASN A 163 0.01 17.76 6.87
CA ASN A 163 0.93 18.54 6.05
C ASN A 163 1.50 19.76 6.79
N ARG A 164 0.72 20.44 7.64
CA ARG A 164 1.22 21.50 8.50
C ARG A 164 2.31 21.00 9.44
N ILE A 165 2.07 19.87 10.10
CA ILE A 165 3.05 19.26 11.01
C ILE A 165 4.32 18.84 10.26
N LEU A 166 4.18 18.23 9.07
CA LEU A 166 5.33 17.84 8.24
C LEU A 166 6.17 19.06 7.84
N ASN A 167 5.55 20.17 7.45
CA ASN A 167 6.27 21.41 7.13
C ASN A 167 6.99 22.02 8.36
N GLU A 168 6.35 21.99 9.53
CA GLU A 168 6.97 22.44 10.79
C GLU A 168 8.17 21.57 11.15
N LEU A 169 8.06 20.25 11.01
CA LEU A 169 9.18 19.33 11.25
C LEU A 169 10.32 19.52 10.24
N ALA A 170 10.00 19.65 8.94
CA ALA A 170 10.99 19.89 7.91
C ALA A 170 11.78 21.19 8.19
N SER A 171 11.08 22.25 8.59
CA SER A 171 11.69 23.52 8.99
C SER A 171 12.53 23.37 10.25
N LYS A 172 12.01 22.71 11.28
CA LYS A 172 12.72 22.48 12.56
C LYS A 172 14.04 21.75 12.34
N TYR A 173 14.01 20.68 11.55
CA TYR A 173 15.19 19.84 11.29
C TYR A 173 16.03 20.31 10.11
N ARG A 174 15.61 21.35 9.37
CA ARG A 174 16.28 21.88 8.17
C ARG A 174 16.54 20.79 7.14
N VAL A 175 15.49 20.09 6.74
CA VAL A 175 15.47 19.04 5.72
C VAL A 175 14.38 19.33 4.71
N THR A 176 14.45 18.74 3.51
CA THR A 176 13.36 18.78 2.54
C THR A 176 12.19 17.91 3.00
N LEU A 177 11.01 18.12 2.42
CA LEU A 177 9.85 17.24 2.70
C LEU A 177 10.08 15.81 2.20
N TRP A 178 10.90 15.62 1.17
CA TRP A 178 11.36 14.31 0.71
C TRP A 178 12.21 13.61 1.79
N GLN A 179 13.25 14.28 2.28
CA GLN A 179 14.13 13.75 3.33
C GLN A 179 13.36 13.50 4.64
N LEU A 180 12.38 14.37 4.95
CA LEU A 180 11.54 14.19 6.11
C LEU A 180 10.68 12.92 5.99
N ASP A 181 10.10 12.63 4.82
CA ASP A 181 9.31 11.42 4.60
C ASP A 181 10.16 10.17 4.86
N GLU A 182 11.42 10.17 4.44
CA GLU A 182 12.38 9.11 4.73
C GLU A 182 12.64 8.95 6.23
N ILE A 183 12.93 10.06 6.93
CA ILE A 183 13.17 10.06 8.39
C ILE A 183 11.93 9.56 9.14
N VAL A 184 10.75 10.06 8.80
CA VAL A 184 9.49 9.66 9.44
C VAL A 184 9.18 8.17 9.15
N GLY A 185 9.50 7.69 7.95
CA GLY A 185 9.44 6.28 7.61
C GLY A 185 10.36 5.41 8.47
N TRP A 186 11.58 5.86 8.75
CA TRP A 186 12.52 5.16 9.65
C TRP A 186 12.04 5.19 11.11
N ILE A 187 11.42 6.28 11.52
CA ILE A 187 10.76 6.37 12.84
C ILE A 187 9.64 5.32 12.94
N ALA A 188 8.84 5.16 11.89
CA ALA A 188 7.80 4.14 11.84
C ALA A 188 8.37 2.72 11.96
N LEU A 189 9.51 2.44 11.32
CA LEU A 189 10.20 1.14 11.38
C LEU A 189 10.99 0.94 12.69
N GLY A 190 11.43 2.02 13.34
CA GLY A 190 12.31 2.00 14.53
C GLY A 190 13.80 2.00 14.22
N HIS A 191 14.19 1.93 12.95
CA HIS A 191 15.58 1.96 12.46
C HIS A 191 15.66 2.45 11.01
N PRO A 192 16.80 3.02 10.57
CA PRO A 192 17.10 3.19 9.15
C PRO A 192 17.13 1.84 8.44
N PRO A 193 16.90 1.79 7.12
CA PRO A 193 17.09 0.55 6.37
C PRO A 193 18.55 0.10 6.50
N ILE A 194 18.74 -1.16 6.85
CA ILE A 194 20.06 -1.82 6.82
C ILE A 194 20.51 -1.78 5.36
N ASN A 195 21.73 -1.31 5.09
CA ASN A 195 22.27 -1.18 3.73
C ASN A 195 22.06 -2.48 2.94
N THR A 196 21.17 -2.43 1.96
CA THR A 196 20.69 -3.59 1.19
C THR A 196 21.72 -4.17 0.22
N THR A 197 22.97 -3.69 0.20
CA THR A 197 24.06 -4.36 -0.55
C THR A 197 24.51 -5.68 0.07
N GLU A 198 24.11 -5.96 1.33
CA GLU A 198 24.39 -7.26 1.99
C GLU A 198 23.13 -8.15 2.15
N ASN A 199 21.92 -7.60 2.06
CA ASN A 199 20.68 -8.37 2.27
C ASN A 199 20.16 -9.08 1.00
N GLU A 200 20.61 -8.73 -0.19
CA GLU A 200 20.38 -9.58 -1.37
C GLU A 200 21.08 -10.95 -1.22
N ASN A 201 22.05 -11.05 -0.29
CA ASN A 201 22.73 -12.31 0.02
C ASN A 201 22.21 -13.05 1.27
N ILE A 202 21.37 -12.45 2.13
CA ILE A 202 20.91 -13.09 3.37
C ILE A 202 19.58 -13.83 3.17
N GLU A 203 18.67 -13.31 2.36
CA GLU A 203 17.50 -14.09 1.91
C GLU A 203 17.93 -15.23 0.95
N ALA A 204 19.08 -15.06 0.26
CA ALA A 204 19.66 -16.05 -0.64
C ALA A 204 20.40 -17.21 0.05
N LEU A 205 20.72 -17.13 1.35
CA LEU A 205 21.49 -18.15 2.06
C LEU A 205 20.64 -19.15 2.88
N ALA A 206 19.31 -18.96 2.92
CA ALA A 206 18.40 -19.79 3.72
C ALA A 206 17.67 -20.88 2.93
N GLU A 207 17.74 -20.88 1.59
CA GLU A 207 17.02 -21.85 0.74
C GLU A 207 17.99 -22.57 -0.19
N THR A 208 17.80 -23.88 -0.39
CA THR A 208 18.55 -24.67 -1.36
C THR A 208 18.23 -24.22 -2.80
N GLU A 209 19.13 -24.46 -3.77
CA GLU A 209 18.94 -24.00 -5.16
C GLU A 209 17.66 -24.58 -5.82
N GLU A 210 17.20 -25.76 -5.41
CA GLU A 210 15.94 -26.36 -5.84
C GLU A 210 14.73 -25.67 -5.23
N GLU A 211 14.78 -25.28 -3.96
CA GLU A 211 13.73 -24.49 -3.30
C GLU A 211 13.65 -23.05 -3.86
N LYS A 212 14.78 -22.48 -4.32
CA LYS A 212 14.82 -21.16 -4.96
C LYS A 212 14.15 -21.11 -6.33
N LEU A 213 14.29 -22.13 -7.15
CA LEU A 213 13.63 -22.20 -8.45
C LEU A 213 12.12 -22.38 -8.30
N GLU A 214 11.68 -23.25 -7.40
CA GLU A 214 10.28 -23.41 -7.07
C GLU A 214 9.69 -22.15 -6.41
N SER A 215 10.40 -21.49 -5.47
CA SER A 215 9.92 -20.30 -4.78
C SER A 215 9.80 -19.07 -5.68
N CYS A 216 10.71 -18.87 -6.65
CA CYS A 216 10.60 -17.74 -7.59
C CYS A 216 9.45 -17.87 -8.59
N GLU A 217 9.23 -19.08 -9.14
CA GLU A 217 8.06 -19.33 -9.98
C GLU A 217 6.76 -19.32 -9.15
N ASP A 218 6.83 -19.82 -7.91
CA ASP A 218 5.72 -19.86 -6.97
C ASP A 218 5.32 -18.48 -6.53
N PHE A 219 6.23 -17.63 -6.10
CA PHE A 219 5.97 -16.25 -5.72
C PHE A 219 5.37 -15.42 -6.89
N GLY A 220 5.89 -15.58 -8.11
CA GLY A 220 5.37 -14.90 -9.28
C GLY A 220 3.90 -15.22 -9.57
N LEU A 221 3.47 -16.48 -9.38
CA LEU A 221 2.10 -16.89 -9.68
C LEU A 221 1.10 -16.57 -8.55
N GLU A 222 1.51 -16.58 -7.28
CA GLU A 222 0.66 -16.13 -6.16
C GLU A 222 0.40 -14.63 -6.27
N SER A 223 1.42 -13.81 -6.58
CA SER A 223 1.25 -12.38 -6.78
C SER A 223 0.36 -12.06 -7.99
N HIS A 224 0.47 -12.81 -9.08
CA HIS A 224 -0.41 -12.64 -10.25
C HIS A 224 -1.86 -13.02 -9.93
N LEU A 225 -2.09 -14.07 -9.13
CA LEU A 225 -3.42 -14.44 -8.65
C LEU A 225 -3.99 -13.35 -7.75
N GLU A 226 -3.19 -12.83 -6.82
CA GLU A 226 -3.57 -11.76 -5.93
C GLU A 226 -3.98 -10.51 -6.72
N ASP A 227 -3.12 -10.03 -7.62
CA ASP A 227 -3.39 -8.87 -8.45
C ASP A 227 -4.66 -9.06 -9.30
N PHE A 228 -4.83 -10.26 -9.90
CA PHE A 228 -6.04 -10.60 -10.63
C PHE A 228 -7.30 -10.53 -9.77
N LEU A 229 -7.27 -11.06 -8.54
CA LEU A 229 -8.40 -11.02 -7.62
C LEU A 229 -8.73 -9.58 -7.21
N ILE A 230 -7.71 -8.78 -6.91
CA ILE A 230 -7.89 -7.37 -6.52
C ILE A 230 -8.47 -6.54 -7.69
N GLU A 231 -7.91 -6.68 -8.90
CA GLU A 231 -8.36 -5.95 -10.09
C GLU A 231 -9.79 -6.32 -10.51
N ASN A 232 -10.17 -7.57 -10.34
CA ASN A 232 -11.48 -8.08 -10.75
C ASN A 232 -12.45 -8.28 -9.58
N TRP A 233 -12.14 -7.81 -8.38
CA TRP A 233 -12.88 -8.09 -7.15
C TRP A 233 -14.39 -7.92 -7.29
N GLU A 234 -14.84 -6.81 -7.87
CA GLU A 234 -16.26 -6.50 -8.04
C GLU A 234 -17.01 -7.44 -9.02
N LYS A 235 -16.26 -8.19 -9.84
CA LYS A 235 -16.81 -9.19 -10.77
C LYS A 235 -16.86 -10.60 -10.17
N LEU A 236 -16.21 -10.78 -9.02
CA LEU A 236 -16.18 -12.07 -8.33
C LEU A 236 -17.36 -12.17 -7.36
N THR A 237 -17.80 -13.39 -7.07
CA THR A 237 -18.84 -13.64 -6.07
C THR A 237 -18.46 -13.12 -4.68
N LEU A 238 -17.17 -13.04 -4.37
CA LEU A 238 -16.67 -12.40 -3.15
C LEU A 238 -16.99 -10.91 -3.12
N GLY A 239 -16.84 -10.22 -4.24
CA GLY A 239 -17.10 -8.79 -4.36
C GLY A 239 -18.59 -8.42 -4.26
N GLU A 240 -19.52 -9.36 -4.43
CA GLU A 240 -20.94 -9.13 -4.16
C GLU A 240 -21.20 -8.82 -2.68
N ASN A 241 -20.49 -9.49 -1.78
CA ASN A 241 -20.74 -9.45 -0.34
C ASN A 241 -19.67 -8.71 0.46
N TYR A 242 -18.43 -8.62 -0.06
CA TYR A 242 -17.29 -8.04 0.64
C TYR A 242 -16.63 -6.94 -0.19
N SER A 243 -16.08 -5.96 0.49
CA SER A 243 -15.16 -4.97 -0.09
C SER A 243 -13.78 -5.16 0.51
N ILE A 244 -12.73 -5.08 -0.33
CA ILE A 244 -11.35 -5.06 0.15
C ILE A 244 -11.20 -3.84 1.05
N LEU A 245 -10.43 -3.97 2.14
CA LEU A 245 -10.24 -2.86 3.07
C LEU A 245 -9.57 -1.68 2.36
N GLU A 246 -10.25 -0.53 2.42
CA GLU A 246 -9.77 0.76 1.90
C GLU A 246 -9.68 1.78 3.03
N GLU A 247 -8.61 2.57 3.05
CA GLU A 247 -8.43 3.70 3.96
C GLU A 247 -7.98 4.93 3.15
N ASP A 248 -8.76 6.03 3.21
CA ASP A 248 -8.49 7.26 2.46
C ASP A 248 -8.13 7.02 0.98
N GLY A 249 -8.85 6.09 0.33
CA GLY A 249 -8.67 5.71 -1.07
C GLY A 249 -7.57 4.68 -1.34
N ASP A 250 -6.71 4.39 -0.39
CA ASP A 250 -5.70 3.33 -0.51
C ASP A 250 -6.35 1.96 -0.30
N ILE A 251 -6.01 0.99 -1.16
CA ILE A 251 -6.36 -0.42 -0.98
C ILE A 251 -5.39 -1.03 0.04
N VAL A 252 -5.64 -0.77 1.32
CA VAL A 252 -4.77 -1.26 2.39
C VAL A 252 -4.97 -2.75 2.68
N GLY A 253 -6.08 -3.33 2.22
CA GLY A 253 -6.39 -4.74 2.42
C GLY A 253 -5.57 -5.70 1.57
N GLN A 254 -4.81 -5.24 0.57
CA GLN A 254 -3.86 -6.05 -0.19
C GLN A 254 -2.54 -6.12 0.57
N GLN A 255 -2.02 -7.32 0.83
CA GLN A 255 -0.80 -7.55 1.60
C GLN A 255 -0.82 -6.79 2.93
N TYR A 256 -1.92 -6.97 3.68
CA TYR A 256 -2.17 -6.24 4.92
C TYR A 256 -1.14 -6.60 6.00
N VAL A 257 -0.34 -5.62 6.42
CA VAL A 257 0.75 -5.83 7.38
C VAL A 257 0.20 -5.88 8.81
N THR A 258 0.58 -6.92 9.55
CA THR A 258 0.32 -7.08 10.98
C THR A 258 1.64 -7.33 11.74
N PRO A 259 1.69 -7.13 13.07
CA PRO A 259 2.87 -7.47 13.86
C PRO A 259 3.25 -8.97 13.84
N ILE A 260 2.33 -9.84 13.40
CA ILE A 260 2.51 -11.31 13.37
C ILE A 260 2.62 -11.88 11.96
N GLY A 261 2.82 -11.00 10.96
CA GLY A 261 2.97 -11.36 9.56
C GLY A 261 2.05 -10.58 8.64
N ARG A 262 1.96 -11.00 7.39
CA ARG A 262 1.25 -10.30 6.32
C ARG A 262 0.07 -11.14 5.83
N ILE A 263 -1.11 -10.54 5.78
CA ILE A 263 -2.34 -11.16 5.26
C ILE A 263 -2.42 -10.84 3.77
N ASP A 264 -2.62 -11.84 2.91
CA ASP A 264 -2.68 -11.62 1.46
C ASP A 264 -3.81 -10.68 1.08
N ILE A 265 -5.06 -10.97 1.50
CA ILE A 265 -6.17 -10.06 1.30
C ILE A 265 -7.02 -9.95 2.56
N LEU A 266 -7.22 -8.73 3.03
CA LEU A 266 -8.15 -8.40 4.12
C LEU A 266 -9.35 -7.65 3.55
N ALA A 267 -10.55 -8.19 3.78
CA ALA A 267 -11.79 -7.60 3.32
C ALA A 267 -12.81 -7.46 4.46
N LYS A 268 -13.81 -6.63 4.26
CA LYS A 268 -14.92 -6.46 5.19
C LYS A 268 -16.24 -6.62 4.44
N SER A 269 -17.22 -7.25 5.07
CA SER A 269 -18.57 -7.36 4.50
C SER A 269 -19.18 -5.97 4.26
N LYS A 270 -19.97 -5.81 3.20
CA LYS A 270 -20.60 -4.53 2.82
C LYS A 270 -21.54 -4.00 3.90
N ASP A 271 -22.11 -4.89 4.73
CA ASP A 271 -22.93 -4.52 5.90
C ASP A 271 -22.08 -4.18 7.15
N GLY A 272 -20.76 -4.29 7.05
CA GLY A 272 -19.79 -3.96 8.10
C GLY A 272 -19.73 -4.93 9.28
N ARG A 273 -20.42 -6.07 9.23
CA ARG A 273 -20.55 -7.01 10.37
C ARG A 273 -19.55 -8.14 10.41
N GLU A 274 -18.79 -8.33 9.31
CA GLU A 274 -17.88 -9.46 9.19
C GLU A 274 -16.57 -9.06 8.54
N TRP A 275 -15.46 -9.54 9.09
CA TRP A 275 -14.13 -9.49 8.50
C TRP A 275 -13.83 -10.80 7.77
N LEU A 276 -13.22 -10.69 6.60
CA LEU A 276 -12.75 -11.83 5.81
C LEU A 276 -11.24 -11.73 5.64
N VAL A 277 -10.55 -12.73 6.20
CA VAL A 277 -9.09 -12.90 6.10
C VAL A 277 -8.83 -13.95 5.04
N ILE A 278 -8.15 -13.61 3.96
CA ILE A 278 -7.91 -14.50 2.82
C ILE A 278 -6.43 -14.79 2.74
N GLU A 279 -6.12 -16.07 2.55
CA GLU A 279 -4.80 -16.61 2.28
C GLU A 279 -4.80 -17.31 0.93
N LEU A 280 -3.84 -16.98 0.08
CA LEU A 280 -3.71 -17.52 -1.27
C LEU A 280 -2.67 -18.64 -1.28
N LYS A 281 -2.95 -19.71 -2.02
CA LYS A 281 -2.02 -20.81 -2.25
C LYS A 281 -2.06 -21.23 -3.71
N LYS A 282 -0.93 -21.20 -4.35
CA LYS A 282 -0.77 -21.49 -5.76
C LYS A 282 -0.93 -22.97 -6.11
N GLY A 283 -0.36 -23.85 -5.28
CA GLY A 283 -0.33 -25.29 -5.48
C GLY A 283 -1.23 -26.04 -4.50
N ARG A 284 -0.79 -27.24 -4.11
CA ARG A 284 -1.37 -27.98 -3.01
C ARG A 284 -1.20 -27.22 -1.71
N SER A 285 -2.31 -26.80 -1.13
CA SER A 285 -2.26 -26.15 0.16
C SER A 285 -2.09 -27.20 1.25
N SER A 286 -1.07 -27.02 2.10
CA SER A 286 -0.85 -27.87 3.27
C SER A 286 -1.76 -27.43 4.44
N ASP A 287 -1.95 -28.31 5.43
CA ASP A 287 -2.65 -28.02 6.69
C ASP A 287 -2.01 -26.86 7.48
N GLN A 288 -0.74 -26.54 7.23
CA GLN A 288 -0.03 -25.39 7.83
C GLN A 288 -0.74 -24.05 7.57
N VAL A 289 -1.40 -23.88 6.41
CA VAL A 289 -2.14 -22.64 6.09
C VAL A 289 -3.29 -22.40 7.07
N VAL A 290 -3.89 -23.45 7.63
CA VAL A 290 -4.97 -23.33 8.63
C VAL A 290 -4.42 -22.66 9.90
N GLY A 291 -3.24 -23.10 10.38
CA GLY A 291 -2.57 -22.50 11.53
C GLY A 291 -2.20 -21.04 11.32
N GLN A 292 -1.69 -20.71 10.13
CA GLN A 292 -1.39 -19.33 9.72
C GLN A 292 -2.65 -18.48 9.75
N LEU A 293 -3.72 -18.92 9.11
CA LEU A 293 -4.98 -18.21 9.01
C LEU A 293 -5.65 -18.02 10.37
N LEU A 294 -5.60 -19.02 11.25
CA LEU A 294 -6.12 -18.93 12.62
C LEU A 294 -5.39 -17.84 13.45
N ARG A 295 -4.07 -17.70 13.28
CA ARG A 295 -3.31 -16.61 13.93
C ARG A 295 -3.79 -15.24 13.47
N TYR A 296 -3.98 -15.04 12.16
CA TYR A 296 -4.49 -13.78 11.62
C TYR A 296 -5.92 -13.50 12.05
N ILE A 297 -6.80 -14.51 12.03
CA ILE A 297 -8.17 -14.39 12.54
C ILE A 297 -8.17 -13.94 14.01
N GLY A 298 -7.31 -14.57 14.83
CA GLY A 298 -7.17 -14.23 16.24
C GLY A 298 -6.71 -12.77 16.42
N TRP A 299 -5.74 -12.33 15.64
CA TRP A 299 -5.25 -10.95 15.67
C TRP A 299 -6.33 -9.95 15.24
N ILE A 300 -7.00 -10.17 14.11
CA ILE A 300 -8.10 -9.30 13.64
C ILE A 300 -9.22 -9.23 14.67
N LYS A 301 -9.58 -10.37 15.27
CA LYS A 301 -10.63 -10.43 16.31
C LYS A 301 -10.28 -9.58 17.53
N LYS A 302 -9.01 -9.56 17.92
CA LYS A 302 -8.54 -8.84 19.11
C LYS A 302 -8.31 -7.35 18.85
N GLU A 303 -7.71 -7.02 17.71
CA GLU A 303 -7.17 -5.68 17.46
C GLU A 303 -8.04 -4.79 16.56
N LYS A 304 -8.90 -5.40 15.70
CA LYS A 304 -9.67 -4.68 14.69
C LYS A 304 -11.18 -4.85 14.80
N ALA A 305 -11.63 -6.08 15.10
CA ALA A 305 -13.06 -6.37 15.13
C ALA A 305 -13.73 -5.79 16.38
N LYS A 306 -14.94 -5.24 16.22
CA LYS A 306 -15.78 -4.85 17.34
C LYS A 306 -16.46 -6.09 17.94
N GLU A 307 -16.97 -5.97 19.17
CA GLU A 307 -17.52 -7.06 19.96
C GLU A 307 -18.56 -7.93 19.24
N LYS A 308 -19.35 -7.33 18.31
CA LYS A 308 -20.40 -8.04 17.56
C LYS A 308 -19.97 -8.42 16.12
N GLU A 309 -18.76 -8.07 15.70
CA GLU A 309 -18.28 -8.38 14.37
C GLU A 309 -17.70 -9.82 14.33
N LYS A 310 -18.04 -10.56 13.27
CA LYS A 310 -17.49 -11.90 13.02
C LYS A 310 -16.16 -11.78 12.28
N VAL A 311 -15.29 -12.76 12.45
CA VAL A 311 -14.05 -12.89 11.68
C VAL A 311 -14.01 -14.29 11.08
N ARG A 312 -13.94 -14.36 9.74
CA ARG A 312 -13.83 -15.60 8.98
C ARG A 312 -12.54 -15.66 8.19
N GLY A 313 -12.11 -16.87 7.93
CA GLY A 313 -11.00 -17.17 7.05
C GLY A 313 -11.47 -17.77 5.72
N LEU A 314 -10.70 -17.49 4.67
CA LEU A 314 -10.87 -18.10 3.37
C LEU A 314 -9.49 -18.49 2.82
N ILE A 315 -9.35 -19.77 2.47
CA ILE A 315 -8.20 -20.26 1.72
C ILE A 315 -8.61 -20.31 0.25
N ILE A 316 -7.81 -19.73 -0.63
CA ILE A 316 -7.99 -19.85 -2.08
C ILE A 316 -6.78 -20.63 -2.61
N ALA A 317 -7.00 -21.84 -3.13
CA ALA A 317 -5.95 -22.73 -3.61
C ALA A 317 -6.29 -23.30 -4.99
N ARG A 318 -5.27 -23.73 -5.74
CA ARG A 318 -5.49 -24.40 -7.03
C ARG A 318 -6.12 -25.79 -6.86
N GLU A 319 -5.64 -26.53 -5.85
CA GLU A 319 -6.04 -27.91 -5.61
C GLU A 319 -6.36 -28.14 -4.14
N LYS A 320 -7.20 -29.14 -3.88
CA LYS A 320 -7.54 -29.59 -2.53
C LYS A 320 -6.53 -30.65 -2.11
N ASP A 321 -5.96 -30.49 -0.91
CA ASP A 321 -5.20 -31.53 -0.24
C ASP A 321 -6.10 -32.29 0.75
N GLU A 322 -5.92 -33.60 0.86
CA GLU A 322 -6.67 -34.43 1.81
C GLU A 322 -6.41 -34.04 3.28
N LYS A 323 -5.15 -33.71 3.62
CA LYS A 323 -4.80 -33.25 4.99
C LYS A 323 -5.53 -31.94 5.32
N LEU A 324 -5.60 -31.01 4.36
CA LEU A 324 -6.33 -29.76 4.52
C LEU A 324 -7.83 -30.00 4.72
N LYS A 325 -8.43 -30.98 4.02
CA LYS A 325 -9.84 -31.32 4.23
C LYS A 325 -10.10 -31.76 5.68
N TYR A 326 -9.29 -32.69 6.21
CA TYR A 326 -9.42 -33.12 7.60
C TYR A 326 -9.22 -31.99 8.60
N ALA A 327 -8.25 -31.10 8.35
CA ALA A 327 -8.03 -29.92 9.20
C ALA A 327 -9.25 -28.98 9.22
N LEU A 328 -9.91 -28.78 8.06
CA LEU A 328 -11.08 -27.91 7.93
C LEU A 328 -12.37 -28.51 8.54
N GLU A 329 -12.49 -29.83 8.68
CA GLU A 329 -13.64 -30.47 9.36
C GLU A 329 -13.76 -30.02 10.83
N THR A 330 -12.65 -29.66 11.47
CA THR A 330 -12.61 -29.22 12.86
C THR A 330 -12.73 -27.72 13.05
N VAL A 331 -12.71 -26.92 11.97
CA VAL A 331 -12.65 -25.47 12.01
C VAL A 331 -13.84 -24.86 11.25
N THR A 332 -14.82 -24.33 11.99
CA THR A 332 -16.09 -23.87 11.42
C THR A 332 -16.04 -22.47 10.76
N ASN A 333 -15.02 -21.69 11.09
CA ASN A 333 -14.87 -20.29 10.64
C ASN A 333 -13.89 -20.09 9.48
N ILE A 334 -13.35 -21.19 8.91
CA ILE A 334 -12.49 -21.16 7.73
C ILE A 334 -13.17 -21.94 6.60
N LYS A 335 -13.15 -21.38 5.40
CA LYS A 335 -13.63 -22.04 4.18
C LYS A 335 -12.49 -22.18 3.18
N LEU A 336 -12.64 -23.13 2.26
CA LEU A 336 -11.76 -23.35 1.13
C LEU A 336 -12.51 -23.09 -0.18
N MET A 337 -11.92 -22.31 -1.07
CA MET A 337 -12.30 -22.17 -2.47
C MET A 337 -11.16 -22.62 -3.36
N THR A 338 -11.51 -23.22 -4.50
CA THR A 338 -10.51 -23.57 -5.52
C THR A 338 -10.70 -22.73 -6.76
N TYR A 339 -9.59 -22.41 -7.44
CA TYR A 339 -9.61 -21.71 -8.72
C TYR A 339 -9.04 -22.59 -9.83
N SER A 340 -9.42 -22.28 -11.08
CA SER A 340 -8.81 -22.85 -12.27
C SER A 340 -8.53 -21.74 -13.29
N VAL A 341 -7.48 -21.95 -14.09
CA VAL A 341 -7.11 -21.03 -15.18
C VAL A 341 -7.32 -21.74 -16.50
N SER A 342 -8.04 -21.10 -17.43
CA SER A 342 -8.24 -21.61 -18.79
C SER A 342 -7.82 -20.57 -19.82
N PHE A 343 -7.09 -21.01 -20.85
CA PHE A 343 -6.67 -20.17 -21.98
C PHE A 343 -7.41 -20.56 -23.24
N LYS A 344 -7.94 -19.58 -23.97
CA LYS A 344 -8.49 -19.76 -25.31
C LYS A 344 -7.60 -19.06 -26.32
N LEU A 345 -6.99 -19.83 -27.24
CA LEU A 345 -6.26 -19.26 -28.37
C LEU A 345 -7.23 -19.09 -29.51
N GLN A 346 -7.25 -17.90 -30.13
CA GLN A 346 -7.98 -17.62 -31.37
C GLN A 346 -6.98 -17.26 -32.46
N ARG A 347 -7.16 -17.81 -33.66
CA ARG A 347 -6.39 -17.35 -34.81
C ARG A 347 -6.78 -15.90 -35.09
N GLY A 348 -5.83 -14.99 -35.09
CA GLY A 348 -5.99 -13.65 -35.64
C GLY A 348 -6.14 -13.80 -37.19
N ASN A 349 -7.11 -13.12 -37.74
CA ASN A 349 -7.25 -12.98 -39.19
C ASN A 349 -6.19 -12.04 -39.73
#